data_3018b79ffcda05e47da65b189ad52122
#
_entry.id   3018b79ffcda05e47da65b189ad52122
#
_cell.length_a   1.000
_cell.length_b   1.000
_cell.length_c   1.000
_cell.angle_alpha   90.00
_cell.angle_beta   90.00
_cell.angle_gamma   90.00
#
_symmetry.space_group_name_H-M   'P 1'
#
loop_
_entity.id
_entity.type
_entity.pdbx_description
1 polymer ?
#
loop_
_entity_poly.entity_id
_entity_poly.type
_entity_poly.pdbx_seq_one_letter_code
_entity_poly.pdbx_strand_id
1 'polypeptide(L)'
;MDMELTKINFKPSFFSDRPLELLSDGEFSAIAFRYETGVCGLKISNKKCNMVVLPYMGQQIWFAEFNGKNLTQKSIFDQPQNTVKFGDNYGGLLLHCGLTNINCAESDEDYPLHGELPFANYQDTYTGIGRDQKGKFLVVGGTYDYRNSQEYHYSYSPQLRLYENSSVAEMHIDIYNHRQSSLDYMFMCHINWLAVEKSRIVYSAIKDRKHI
;
A
#
# COMPACT_ATOMS: atom_id res chain seq x y z
N MET A 1 22.15 -8.54 -13.53
CA MET A 1 21.38 -9.80 -13.40
C MET A 1 19.92 -9.36 -13.48
N ASP A 2 19.22 -9.84 -14.47
CA ASP A 2 17.83 -9.46 -14.68
C ASP A 2 16.98 -9.98 -13.51
N MET A 3 15.93 -9.26 -13.17
CA MET A 3 15.00 -9.65 -12.11
C MET A 3 14.15 -10.82 -12.61
N GLU A 4 14.26 -11.97 -11.94
CA GLU A 4 13.32 -13.07 -12.14
C GLU A 4 12.11 -12.85 -11.25
N LEU A 5 10.91 -13.00 -11.78
CA LEU A 5 9.66 -12.84 -11.05
C LEU A 5 8.59 -13.81 -11.53
N THR A 6 8.18 -14.72 -10.65
CA THR A 6 7.04 -15.60 -10.87
C THR A 6 5.83 -15.00 -10.16
N LYS A 7 4.79 -14.66 -10.93
CA LYS A 7 3.57 -14.00 -10.45
C LYS A 7 2.40 -14.97 -10.36
N ILE A 8 1.58 -14.78 -9.33
CA ILE A 8 0.26 -15.38 -9.17
C ILE A 8 -0.75 -14.23 -9.20
N ASN A 9 -1.41 -14.06 -10.33
CA ASN A 9 -2.48 -13.06 -10.47
C ASN A 9 -3.71 -13.55 -9.71
N PHE A 10 -4.38 -12.64 -9.02
CA PHE A 10 -5.59 -12.97 -8.27
C PHE A 10 -6.73 -11.99 -8.58
N LYS A 11 -7.93 -12.39 -8.23
CA LYS A 11 -9.18 -11.64 -8.45
C LYS A 11 -9.94 -11.52 -7.13
N PRO A 12 -10.87 -10.57 -6.98
CA PRO A 12 -11.69 -10.44 -5.78
C PRO A 12 -12.42 -11.72 -5.37
N SER A 13 -12.72 -12.61 -6.31
CA SER A 13 -13.33 -13.91 -6.05
C SER A 13 -12.44 -14.93 -5.33
N PHE A 14 -11.12 -14.68 -5.22
CA PHE A 14 -10.20 -15.52 -4.44
C PHE A 14 -10.29 -15.20 -2.93
N PHE A 15 -10.92 -14.09 -2.58
CA PHE A 15 -11.04 -13.62 -1.20
C PHE A 15 -12.43 -13.98 -0.65
N SER A 16 -12.45 -14.79 0.40
CA SER A 16 -13.68 -15.20 1.09
C SER A 16 -13.44 -15.24 2.60
N ASP A 17 -14.47 -15.57 3.37
CA ASP A 17 -14.40 -15.85 4.81
C ASP A 17 -13.51 -17.06 5.15
N ARG A 18 -13.29 -17.94 4.17
CA ARG A 18 -12.34 -19.06 4.26
C ARG A 18 -11.01 -18.64 3.66
N PRO A 19 -9.94 -18.49 4.47
CA PRO A 19 -8.63 -18.12 3.96
C PRO A 19 -8.12 -19.09 2.89
N LEU A 20 -7.55 -18.55 1.82
CA LEU A 20 -6.94 -19.30 0.72
C LEU A 20 -5.44 -18.99 0.67
N GLU A 21 -4.60 -19.99 0.86
CA GLU A 21 -3.17 -19.86 0.63
C GLU A 21 -2.89 -19.75 -0.87
N LEU A 22 -2.43 -18.59 -1.32
CA LEU A 22 -2.03 -18.31 -2.71
C LEU A 22 -0.59 -18.71 -2.96
N LEU A 23 0.27 -18.57 -1.96
CA LEU A 23 1.70 -18.80 -2.06
C LEU A 23 2.24 -19.31 -0.72
N SER A 24 3.10 -20.34 -0.80
CA SER A 24 3.93 -20.83 0.29
C SER A 24 5.28 -21.24 -0.29
N ASP A 25 6.37 -20.56 0.09
CA ASP A 25 7.70 -20.84 -0.43
C ASP A 25 8.79 -20.51 0.59
N GLY A 26 9.27 -21.52 1.28
CA GLY A 26 10.26 -21.37 2.36
C GLY A 26 9.70 -20.60 3.54
N GLU A 27 10.22 -19.40 3.77
CA GLU A 27 9.73 -18.52 4.85
C GLU A 27 8.60 -17.58 4.42
N PHE A 28 8.28 -17.56 3.12
CA PHE A 28 7.26 -16.68 2.56
C PHE A 28 5.89 -17.32 2.53
N SER A 29 4.87 -16.56 2.89
CA SER A 29 3.49 -16.93 2.65
C SER A 29 2.65 -15.75 2.19
N ALA A 30 1.61 -16.04 1.38
CA ALA A 30 0.57 -15.09 1.02
C ALA A 30 -0.79 -15.77 1.11
N ILE A 31 -1.68 -15.24 1.95
CA ILE A 31 -2.98 -15.80 2.27
C ILE A 31 -4.05 -14.75 1.98
N ALA A 32 -4.96 -15.07 1.06
CA ALA A 32 -6.13 -14.26 0.73
C ALA A 32 -7.27 -14.55 1.69
N PHE A 33 -7.94 -13.53 2.17
CA PHE A 33 -9.13 -13.62 3.01
C PHE A 33 -10.03 -12.40 2.81
N ARG A 34 -11.24 -12.44 3.35
CA ARG A 34 -12.17 -11.30 3.32
C ARG A 34 -12.60 -10.96 4.74
N TYR A 35 -12.54 -9.67 5.06
CA TYR A 35 -13.11 -9.14 6.30
C TYR A 35 -14.64 -9.21 6.30
N GLU A 36 -15.26 -9.19 7.48
CA GLU A 36 -16.72 -9.14 7.62
C GLU A 36 -17.33 -7.91 6.95
N THR A 37 -16.58 -6.81 6.88
CA THR A 37 -16.93 -5.58 6.15
C THR A 37 -16.96 -5.74 4.63
N GLY A 38 -16.55 -6.90 4.11
CA GLY A 38 -16.46 -7.19 2.67
C GLY A 38 -15.13 -6.82 2.03
N VAL A 39 -14.24 -6.14 2.75
CA VAL A 39 -12.91 -5.73 2.22
C VAL A 39 -12.00 -6.94 2.04
N CYS A 40 -11.31 -7.01 0.91
CA CYS A 40 -10.31 -8.05 0.63
C CYS A 40 -9.01 -7.76 1.39
N GLY A 41 -8.50 -8.74 2.13
CA GLY A 41 -7.21 -8.69 2.82
C GLY A 41 -6.26 -9.75 2.31
N LEU A 42 -5.02 -9.37 2.03
CA LEU A 42 -3.92 -10.28 1.70
C LEU A 42 -2.90 -10.25 2.83
N LYS A 43 -2.87 -11.32 3.63
CA LYS A 43 -1.84 -11.49 4.65
C LYS A 43 -0.58 -12.02 3.99
N ILE A 44 0.52 -11.31 4.15
CA ILE A 44 1.84 -11.70 3.67
C ILE A 44 2.82 -11.80 4.83
N SER A 45 3.77 -12.72 4.73
CA SER A 45 4.80 -12.85 5.75
C SER A 45 6.13 -13.33 5.19
N ASN A 46 7.19 -12.98 5.92
CA ASN A 46 8.45 -13.68 5.95
C ASN A 46 8.75 -14.07 7.42
N LYS A 47 9.96 -14.58 7.70
CA LYS A 47 10.36 -15.00 9.05
C LYS A 47 10.29 -13.89 10.11
N LYS A 48 10.39 -12.62 9.74
CA LYS A 48 10.48 -11.46 10.63
C LYS A 48 9.34 -10.47 10.53
N CYS A 49 8.46 -10.64 9.56
CA CYS A 49 7.43 -9.67 9.22
C CYS A 49 6.10 -10.37 8.96
N ASN A 50 5.02 -9.79 9.49
CA ASN A 50 3.64 -10.09 9.13
C ASN A 50 2.96 -8.79 8.71
N MET A 51 2.33 -8.79 7.55
CA MET A 51 1.58 -7.63 7.04
C MET A 51 0.23 -8.05 6.49
N VAL A 52 -0.72 -7.13 6.53
CA VAL A 52 -1.98 -7.24 5.78
C VAL A 52 -2.05 -6.09 4.79
N VAL A 53 -2.14 -6.42 3.53
CA VAL A 53 -2.35 -5.47 2.42
C VAL A 53 -3.81 -5.54 1.96
N LEU A 54 -4.39 -4.40 1.60
CA LEU A 54 -5.73 -4.30 1.02
C LEU A 54 -5.60 -4.12 -0.50
N PRO A 55 -5.55 -5.21 -1.29
CA PRO A 55 -5.11 -5.14 -2.69
C PRO A 55 -6.05 -4.37 -3.61
N TYR A 56 -7.31 -4.19 -3.22
CA TYR A 56 -8.33 -3.48 -4.00
C TYR A 56 -8.79 -2.16 -3.34
N MET A 57 -8.08 -1.73 -2.30
CA MET A 57 -8.34 -0.48 -1.60
C MET A 57 -7.02 0.26 -1.39
N GLY A 58 -6.58 0.99 -2.41
CA GLY A 58 -5.36 1.80 -2.39
C GLY A 58 -4.06 1.03 -2.18
N GLN A 59 -4.05 -0.30 -2.23
CA GLN A 59 -2.97 -1.16 -1.72
C GLN A 59 -2.46 -0.72 -0.33
N GLN A 60 -3.36 -0.23 0.51
CA GLN A 60 -3.04 0.14 1.89
C GLN A 60 -2.37 -1.03 2.61
N ILE A 61 -1.38 -0.73 3.45
CA ILE A 61 -0.91 -1.68 4.46
C ILE A 61 -1.78 -1.43 5.70
N TRP A 62 -2.76 -2.31 5.91
CA TRP A 62 -3.69 -2.18 7.02
C TRP A 62 -3.04 -2.52 8.35
N PHE A 63 -2.19 -3.54 8.36
CA PHE A 63 -1.48 -4.00 9.54
C PHE A 63 -0.04 -4.35 9.20
N ALA A 64 0.89 -4.08 10.10
CA ALA A 64 2.26 -4.57 10.03
C ALA A 64 2.86 -4.85 11.41
N GLU A 65 3.52 -5.99 11.48
CA GLU A 65 4.31 -6.43 12.63
C GLU A 65 5.71 -6.82 12.15
N PHE A 66 6.73 -6.35 12.85
CA PHE A 66 8.12 -6.69 12.59
C PHE A 66 8.81 -7.17 13.87
N ASN A 67 9.46 -8.33 13.81
CA ASN A 67 10.13 -8.95 14.95
C ASN A 67 9.23 -9.05 16.20
N GLY A 68 7.94 -9.40 16.02
CA GLY A 68 6.93 -9.50 17.07
C GLY A 68 6.44 -8.16 17.64
N LYS A 69 6.76 -7.03 16.97
CA LYS A 69 6.32 -5.70 17.40
C LYS A 69 5.31 -5.13 16.40
N ASN A 70 4.10 -4.86 16.87
CA ASN A 70 3.11 -4.12 16.08
C ASN A 70 3.60 -2.69 15.81
N LEU A 71 3.56 -2.27 14.56
CA LEU A 71 3.92 -0.92 14.12
C LEU A 71 2.72 -0.07 13.77
N THR A 72 1.53 -0.67 13.62
CA THR A 72 0.33 0.01 13.16
C THR A 72 -0.29 0.85 14.26
N GLN A 73 -0.68 2.07 13.94
CA GLN A 73 -1.42 2.95 14.86
C GLN A 73 -2.65 2.26 15.45
N LYS A 74 -3.09 2.75 16.62
CA LYS A 74 -4.40 2.41 17.16
C LYS A 74 -5.48 3.19 16.42
N SER A 75 -6.56 2.52 16.07
CA SER A 75 -7.73 3.10 15.42
C SER A 75 -9.00 2.72 16.17
N ILE A 76 -10.07 3.46 15.90
CA ILE A 76 -11.43 3.08 16.30
C ILE A 76 -12.01 1.97 15.41
N PHE A 77 -11.35 1.68 14.29
CA PHE A 77 -11.76 0.65 13.35
C PHE A 77 -10.93 -0.62 13.58
N ASP A 78 -11.56 -1.69 14.05
CA ASP A 78 -10.92 -3.00 14.20
C ASP A 78 -10.67 -3.69 12.85
N GLN A 79 -11.46 -3.32 11.84
CA GLN A 79 -11.37 -3.82 10.47
C GLN A 79 -11.47 -2.66 9.48
N PRO A 80 -10.88 -2.81 8.26
CA PRO A 80 -11.07 -1.81 7.21
C PRO A 80 -12.56 -1.74 6.83
N GLN A 81 -13.07 -0.55 6.63
CA GLN A 81 -14.46 -0.31 6.23
C GLN A 81 -14.57 -0.24 4.71
N ASN A 82 -15.63 -0.80 4.15
CA ASN A 82 -15.90 -0.75 2.71
C ASN A 82 -16.48 0.63 2.33
N THR A 83 -15.63 1.63 2.29
CA THR A 83 -15.96 3.02 2.02
C THR A 83 -14.84 3.67 1.21
N VAL A 84 -15.15 4.77 0.54
CA VAL A 84 -14.19 5.66 -0.13
C VAL A 84 -13.96 6.96 0.64
N LYS A 85 -14.59 7.10 1.81
CA LYS A 85 -14.43 8.28 2.66
C LYS A 85 -13.27 8.07 3.62
N PHE A 86 -12.28 8.94 3.53
CA PHE A 86 -11.03 8.82 4.30
C PHE A 86 -11.27 8.73 5.81
N GLY A 87 -12.12 9.60 6.38
CA GLY A 87 -12.43 9.60 7.82
C GLY A 87 -13.18 8.36 8.31
N ASP A 88 -13.88 7.65 7.43
CA ASP A 88 -14.66 6.46 7.76
C ASP A 88 -13.82 5.17 7.68
N ASN A 89 -12.51 5.26 7.36
CA ASN A 89 -11.60 4.11 7.25
C ASN A 89 -10.17 4.45 7.71
N TYR A 90 -9.98 5.41 8.59
CA TYR A 90 -8.64 5.84 9.02
C TYR A 90 -8.06 4.91 10.09
N GLY A 91 -7.37 3.84 9.68
CA GLY A 91 -6.89 2.80 10.62
C GLY A 91 -5.62 2.04 10.22
N GLY A 92 -5.23 2.08 8.95
CA GLY A 92 -4.06 1.36 8.47
C GLY A 92 -2.71 1.99 8.82
N LEU A 93 -1.63 1.25 8.62
CA LEU A 93 -0.26 1.72 8.78
C LEU A 93 0.15 2.65 7.65
N LEU A 94 -0.10 2.27 6.39
CA LEU A 94 0.38 3.00 5.23
C LEU A 94 -0.72 3.18 4.20
N LEU A 95 -0.87 4.42 3.74
CA LEU A 95 -1.72 4.81 2.63
C LEU A 95 -0.87 5.51 1.55
N HIS A 96 -1.15 5.20 0.28
CA HIS A 96 -0.67 5.99 -0.84
C HIS A 96 -1.62 7.18 -1.03
N CYS A 97 -1.10 8.40 -1.00
CA CYS A 97 -1.88 9.64 -1.14
C CYS A 97 -1.43 10.43 -2.36
N GLY A 98 -2.32 11.10 -2.99
CA GLY A 98 -2.16 11.80 -4.27
C GLY A 98 -2.98 11.05 -5.34
N LEU A 99 -2.68 11.09 -6.60
CA LEU A 99 -1.53 11.67 -7.31
C LEU A 99 -1.85 13.07 -7.85
N THR A 100 -3.14 13.33 -8.11
CA THR A 100 -3.59 14.61 -8.67
C THR A 100 -3.70 15.69 -7.62
N ASN A 101 -4.05 15.34 -6.38
CA ASN A 101 -4.23 16.28 -5.28
C ASN A 101 -3.78 15.69 -3.93
N ILE A 102 -3.45 16.55 -2.97
CA ILE A 102 -3.18 16.18 -1.57
C ILE A 102 -3.90 17.16 -0.64
N ASN A 103 -4.19 16.73 0.59
CA ASN A 103 -4.94 17.45 1.61
C ASN A 103 -6.44 17.57 1.31
N CYS A 104 -7.09 18.53 1.95
CA CYS A 104 -8.51 18.83 1.73
C CYS A 104 -8.66 19.72 0.52
N ALA A 105 -9.74 19.50 -0.24
CA ALA A 105 -10.18 20.44 -1.27
C ALA A 105 -10.45 21.82 -0.67
N GLU A 106 -10.14 22.88 -1.40
CA GLU A 106 -10.58 24.24 -1.06
C GLU A 106 -12.08 24.39 -1.39
N SER A 107 -12.68 25.52 -1.04
CA SER A 107 -14.14 25.70 -1.10
C SER A 107 -14.74 25.63 -2.51
N ASP A 108 -13.92 25.83 -3.53
CA ASP A 108 -14.26 25.81 -4.96
C ASP A 108 -13.75 24.56 -5.70
N GLU A 109 -13.13 23.64 -4.98
CA GLU A 109 -12.58 22.40 -5.50
C GLU A 109 -13.40 21.19 -5.04
N ASP A 110 -13.44 20.12 -5.84
CA ASP A 110 -14.13 18.86 -5.52
C ASP A 110 -13.20 17.67 -5.80
N TYR A 111 -12.40 17.32 -4.80
CA TYR A 111 -11.62 16.10 -4.82
C TYR A 111 -11.59 15.41 -3.44
N PRO A 112 -11.38 14.10 -3.36
CA PRO A 112 -11.35 13.41 -2.09
C PRO A 112 -10.13 13.79 -1.26
N LEU A 113 -10.28 13.78 0.06
CA LEU A 113 -9.18 14.03 0.99
C LEU A 113 -7.96 13.15 0.65
N HIS A 114 -6.82 13.79 0.43
CA HIS A 114 -5.56 13.18 0.01
C HIS A 114 -5.59 12.54 -1.39
N GLY A 115 -6.50 12.96 -2.26
CA GLY A 115 -6.56 12.52 -3.65
C GLY A 115 -7.22 11.16 -3.86
N GLU A 116 -7.01 10.59 -5.03
CA GLU A 116 -7.67 9.36 -5.50
C GLU A 116 -6.98 8.06 -5.08
N LEU A 117 -5.67 8.11 -4.74
CA LEU A 117 -4.89 6.91 -4.44
C LEU A 117 -5.31 6.17 -3.15
N PRO A 118 -5.75 6.82 -2.06
CA PRO A 118 -6.05 6.11 -0.81
C PRO A 118 -7.06 4.98 -0.96
N PHE A 119 -8.02 5.12 -1.87
CA PHE A 119 -9.08 4.12 -2.11
C PHE A 119 -9.09 3.61 -3.55
N ALA A 120 -7.99 3.75 -4.28
CA ALA A 120 -7.87 3.30 -5.64
C ALA A 120 -8.15 1.79 -5.75
N ASN A 121 -9.02 1.42 -6.71
CA ASN A 121 -9.33 0.03 -7.00
C ASN A 121 -8.36 -0.50 -8.06
N TYR A 122 -7.39 -1.30 -7.63
CA TYR A 122 -6.32 -1.79 -8.50
C TYR A 122 -6.78 -2.90 -9.43
N GLN A 123 -6.28 -2.85 -10.65
CA GLN A 123 -6.32 -3.92 -11.64
C GLN A 123 -5.00 -4.70 -11.60
N ASP A 124 -4.97 -5.84 -12.29
CA ASP A 124 -3.77 -6.67 -12.48
C ASP A 124 -3.01 -6.99 -11.18
N THR A 125 -3.78 -7.18 -10.09
CA THR A 125 -3.23 -7.49 -8.77
C THR A 125 -2.57 -8.86 -8.75
N TYR A 126 -1.41 -8.94 -8.10
CA TYR A 126 -0.63 -10.16 -8.00
C TYR A 126 0.16 -10.23 -6.69
N THR A 127 0.51 -11.45 -6.32
CA THR A 127 1.62 -11.76 -5.42
C THR A 127 2.61 -12.67 -6.14
N GLY A 128 3.80 -12.83 -5.62
CA GLY A 128 4.78 -13.70 -6.27
C GLY A 128 6.10 -13.77 -5.53
N ILE A 129 6.99 -14.58 -6.09
CA ILE A 129 8.37 -14.70 -5.65
C ILE A 129 9.28 -14.15 -6.74
N GLY A 130 10.17 -13.27 -6.33
CA GLY A 130 11.22 -12.72 -7.18
C GLY A 130 12.61 -12.93 -6.61
N ARG A 131 13.59 -12.66 -7.46
CA ARG A 131 15.00 -12.63 -7.08
C ARG A 131 15.69 -11.49 -7.80
N ASP A 132 16.46 -10.72 -7.05
CA ASP A 132 17.34 -9.67 -7.57
C ASP A 132 18.72 -9.73 -6.90
N GLN A 133 19.50 -8.67 -7.02
CA GLN A 133 20.84 -8.59 -6.42
C GLN A 133 20.84 -8.63 -4.87
N LYS A 134 19.72 -8.24 -4.24
CA LYS A 134 19.57 -8.30 -2.76
C LYS A 134 19.15 -9.67 -2.26
N GLY A 135 18.68 -10.55 -3.16
CA GLY A 135 18.26 -11.91 -2.82
C GLY A 135 16.83 -12.24 -3.26
N LYS A 136 16.27 -13.26 -2.62
CA LYS A 136 14.90 -13.72 -2.84
C LYS A 136 13.92 -12.84 -2.07
N PHE A 137 12.79 -12.52 -2.69
CA PHE A 137 11.76 -11.70 -2.07
C PHE A 137 10.35 -12.17 -2.45
N LEU A 138 9.41 -11.96 -1.53
CA LEU A 138 7.98 -11.98 -1.80
C LEU A 138 7.55 -10.59 -2.27
N VAL A 139 6.68 -10.50 -3.26
CA VAL A 139 6.14 -9.26 -3.77
C VAL A 139 4.61 -9.27 -3.77
N VAL A 140 4.03 -8.10 -3.50
CA VAL A 140 2.62 -7.77 -3.79
C VAL A 140 2.60 -6.54 -4.66
N GLY A 141 1.83 -6.56 -5.73
CA GLY A 141 1.70 -5.44 -6.64
C GLY A 141 0.36 -5.41 -7.36
N GLY A 142 0.18 -4.39 -8.16
CA GLY A 142 -0.99 -4.18 -9.01
C GLY A 142 -0.86 -2.86 -9.74
N THR A 143 -1.81 -2.56 -10.60
CA THR A 143 -1.83 -1.31 -11.36
C THR A 143 -3.15 -0.61 -11.14
N TYR A 144 -3.10 0.68 -10.89
CA TYR A 144 -4.23 1.58 -10.91
C TYR A 144 -4.12 2.45 -12.15
N ASP A 145 -5.04 2.29 -13.08
CA ASP A 145 -5.18 3.16 -14.24
C ASP A 145 -6.20 4.26 -13.92
N TYR A 146 -5.72 5.50 -13.85
CA TYR A 146 -6.55 6.66 -13.57
C TYR A 146 -6.73 7.50 -14.82
N ARG A 147 -7.98 7.81 -15.10
CA ARG A 147 -8.34 8.69 -16.21
C ARG A 147 -9.51 9.57 -15.83
N ASN A 148 -9.33 10.87 -15.96
CA ASN A 148 -10.43 11.80 -15.94
C ASN A 148 -10.69 12.40 -17.34
N SER A 149 -11.81 13.10 -17.51
CA SER A 149 -12.28 13.54 -18.82
C SER A 149 -11.38 14.59 -19.48
N GLN A 150 -10.51 15.27 -18.77
CA GLN A 150 -9.87 16.48 -19.25
C GLN A 150 -8.35 16.56 -19.08
N GLU A 151 -7.77 16.10 -17.98
CA GLU A 151 -6.41 16.47 -17.61
C GLU A 151 -5.45 15.31 -17.37
N TYR A 152 -5.92 14.20 -16.83
CA TYR A 152 -5.07 13.11 -16.36
C TYR A 152 -5.35 11.79 -17.08
N HIS A 153 -4.28 11.11 -17.46
CA HIS A 153 -4.29 9.70 -17.80
C HIS A 153 -2.93 9.11 -17.42
N TYR A 154 -2.89 8.38 -16.33
CA TYR A 154 -1.67 7.76 -15.83
C TYR A 154 -1.92 6.37 -15.25
N SER A 155 -0.87 5.54 -15.21
CA SER A 155 -0.86 4.32 -14.42
C SER A 155 0.05 4.49 -13.21
N TYR A 156 -0.42 4.02 -12.06
CA TYR A 156 0.31 3.96 -10.80
C TYR A 156 0.47 2.50 -10.38
N SER A 157 1.71 2.03 -10.24
CA SER A 157 2.02 0.61 -10.05
C SER A 157 2.97 0.40 -8.87
N PRO A 158 2.48 0.31 -7.64
CA PRO A 158 3.30 0.01 -6.48
C PRO A 158 3.63 -1.48 -6.40
N GLN A 159 4.82 -1.77 -5.87
CA GLN A 159 5.30 -3.11 -5.53
C GLN A 159 5.86 -3.09 -4.11
N LEU A 160 5.21 -3.79 -3.20
CA LEU A 160 5.72 -4.05 -1.86
C LEU A 160 6.55 -5.32 -1.89
N ARG A 161 7.82 -5.24 -1.48
CA ARG A 161 8.77 -6.37 -1.44
C ARG A 161 9.22 -6.67 -0.02
N LEU A 162 9.15 -7.95 0.36
CA LEU A 162 9.69 -8.48 1.61
C LEU A 162 10.82 -9.45 1.28
N TYR A 163 12.03 -9.12 1.66
CA TYR A 163 13.21 -9.98 1.40
C TYR A 163 13.35 -11.07 2.44
N GLU A 164 13.98 -12.17 2.04
CA GLU A 164 14.32 -13.30 2.90
C GLU A 164 15.19 -12.86 4.09
N ASN A 165 14.86 -13.33 5.29
CA ASN A 165 15.53 -12.97 6.55
C ASN A 165 15.61 -11.46 6.87
N SER A 166 14.87 -10.60 6.17
CA SER A 166 14.89 -9.15 6.35
C SER A 166 13.71 -8.66 7.19
N SER A 167 13.97 -7.65 8.02
CA SER A 167 12.94 -6.84 8.70
C SER A 167 12.67 -5.51 7.98
N VAL A 168 13.07 -5.40 6.72
CA VAL A 168 12.83 -4.23 5.88
C VAL A 168 11.80 -4.59 4.83
N ALA A 169 10.77 -3.76 4.70
CA ALA A 169 9.85 -3.78 3.56
C ALA A 169 10.25 -2.65 2.60
N GLU A 170 10.34 -2.97 1.32
CA GLU A 170 10.63 -1.99 0.27
C GLU A 170 9.39 -1.72 -0.56
N MET A 171 9.08 -0.44 -0.76
CA MET A 171 8.03 0.00 -1.68
C MET A 171 8.67 0.60 -2.93
N HIS A 172 8.47 -0.05 -4.07
CA HIS A 172 8.85 0.44 -5.38
C HIS A 172 7.61 0.97 -6.07
N ILE A 173 7.69 2.15 -6.67
CA ILE A 173 6.54 2.81 -7.30
C ILE A 173 6.92 3.24 -8.70
N ASP A 174 6.16 2.77 -9.68
CA ASP A 174 6.25 3.21 -11.05
C ASP A 174 5.02 4.06 -11.40
N ILE A 175 5.26 5.26 -11.94
CA ILE A 175 4.22 6.16 -12.43
C ILE A 175 4.46 6.35 -13.93
N TYR A 176 3.46 6.02 -14.73
CA TYR A 176 3.53 6.18 -16.18
C TYR A 176 2.46 7.16 -16.67
N ASN A 177 2.90 8.27 -17.25
CA ASN A 177 2.02 9.25 -17.88
C ASN A 177 1.69 8.79 -19.32
N HIS A 178 0.42 8.52 -19.60
CA HIS A 178 -0.06 8.11 -20.93
C HIS A 178 -0.29 9.28 -21.89
N ARG A 179 -0.16 10.51 -21.40
CA ARG A 179 -0.33 11.71 -22.24
C ARG A 179 0.99 12.23 -22.75
N GLN A 180 0.95 13.04 -23.81
CA GLN A 180 2.12 13.74 -24.31
C GLN A 180 2.45 15.02 -23.52
N SER A 181 1.47 15.58 -22.80
CA SER A 181 1.67 16.71 -21.89
C SER A 181 2.33 16.24 -20.60
N SER A 182 3.04 17.12 -19.92
CA SER A 182 3.61 16.86 -18.59
C SER A 182 2.51 16.49 -17.60
N LEU A 183 2.87 15.67 -16.64
CA LEU A 183 2.04 15.32 -15.48
C LEU A 183 2.62 16.02 -14.26
N ASP A 184 1.93 17.05 -13.78
CA ASP A 184 2.20 17.62 -12.47
C ASP A 184 1.52 16.72 -11.42
N TYR A 185 2.29 16.23 -10.46
CA TYR A 185 1.77 15.30 -9.48
C TYR A 185 2.23 15.62 -8.06
N MET A 186 1.43 15.24 -7.10
CA MET A 186 1.72 15.29 -5.68
C MET A 186 1.62 13.89 -5.10
N PHE A 187 2.65 13.45 -4.38
CA PHE A 187 2.65 12.13 -3.78
C PHE A 187 3.09 12.19 -2.32
N MET A 188 2.36 11.48 -1.46
CA MET A 188 2.73 11.28 -0.08
C MET A 188 2.53 9.80 0.31
N CYS A 189 3.59 9.20 0.82
CA CYS A 189 3.49 7.94 1.54
C CYS A 189 3.08 8.26 2.99
N HIS A 190 1.79 8.14 3.27
CA HIS A 190 1.23 8.49 4.58
C HIS A 190 1.37 7.30 5.53
N ILE A 191 2.31 7.40 6.48
CA ILE A 191 2.59 6.31 7.43
C ILE A 191 2.12 6.67 8.83
N ASN A 192 1.29 5.82 9.42
CA ASN A 192 0.69 5.99 10.74
C ASN A 192 1.30 5.01 11.74
N TRP A 193 2.39 5.42 12.34
CA TRP A 193 3.09 4.61 13.32
C TRP A 193 2.33 4.46 14.63
N LEU A 194 2.44 3.30 15.26
CA LEU A 194 2.01 3.12 16.65
C LEU A 194 2.79 4.09 17.55
N ALA A 195 2.07 5.01 18.17
CA ALA A 195 2.68 5.96 19.08
C ALA A 195 3.21 5.25 20.34
N VAL A 196 4.49 5.48 20.67
CA VAL A 196 5.12 4.98 21.89
C VAL A 196 5.29 6.16 22.83
N GLU A 197 4.68 6.07 24.01
CA GLU A 197 4.75 7.13 25.01
C GLU A 197 6.19 7.45 25.39
N LYS A 198 6.52 8.75 25.49
CA LYS A 198 7.85 9.26 25.83
C LYS A 198 8.97 8.89 24.83
N SER A 199 8.62 8.38 23.66
CA SER A 199 9.61 8.14 22.61
C SER A 199 10.19 9.43 22.08
N ARG A 200 11.51 9.42 21.80
CA ARG A 200 12.18 10.55 21.13
C ARG A 200 11.87 10.49 19.63
N ILE A 201 11.42 11.61 19.08
CA ILE A 201 11.31 11.77 17.63
C ILE A 201 12.69 12.14 17.08
N VAL A 202 13.17 11.35 16.13
CA VAL A 202 14.44 11.59 15.42
C VAL A 202 14.14 11.64 13.93
N TYR A 203 14.59 12.66 13.25
CA TYR A 203 14.46 12.82 11.80
C TYR A 203 15.70 13.53 11.24
N SER A 204 15.98 13.28 9.97
CA SER A 204 17.16 13.79 9.25
C SER A 204 16.91 15.09 8.49
N ALA A 205 15.68 15.63 8.50
CA ALA A 205 15.37 16.85 7.81
C ALA A 205 16.16 18.04 8.38
N ILE A 206 16.66 18.88 7.49
CA ILE A 206 17.39 20.09 7.87
C ILE A 206 16.39 21.06 8.51
N LYS A 207 16.64 21.40 9.78
CA LYS A 207 15.89 22.45 10.51
C LYS A 207 16.48 23.81 10.18
N ASP A 208 16.03 24.45 9.15
CA ASP A 208 16.27 25.86 8.99
C ASP A 208 14.94 26.62 8.82
N ARG A 209 14.98 27.95 9.05
CA ARG A 209 13.77 28.82 8.95
C ARG A 209 13.21 28.92 7.53
N LYS A 210 13.84 28.33 6.53
CA LYS A 210 13.39 28.36 5.13
C LYS A 210 12.59 27.12 4.75
N HIS A 211 12.60 26.07 5.61
CA HIS A 211 11.98 24.77 5.34
C HIS A 211 10.94 24.36 6.40
N ILE A 212 10.47 25.34 7.19
CA ILE A 212 9.37 25.17 8.16
C ILE A 212 8.21 26.07 7.75
#